data_650172efb22f008ca3ed5d3a1a9be853
#
_entry.id   650172efb22f008ca3ed5d3a1a9be853
#
_cell.length_a   1.000
_cell.length_b   1.000
_cell.length_c   1.000
_cell.angle_alpha   90.00
_cell.angle_beta   90.00
_cell.angle_gamma   90.00
#
_symmetry.space_group_name_H-M   'P 1'
#
loop_
_entity.id
_entity.type
_entity.pdbx_description
1 polymer ?
#
loop_
_entity_poly.entity_id
_entity_poly.type
_entity_poly.pdbx_seq_one_letter_code
_entity_poly.pdbx_strand_id
1 'polypeptide(L)'
;MKKFLFCLFIFTYLPLFAQTAKEPDYIYNDQRIFEDAEIAFEDSDFSLALKLAEKATETRKNRIDWEVFTLENSFKPAEVKYAGDFLSASKGILKERQDYDALMIINRYEKRYGIQAFDDSKTKLIDFIKSKKPFPEADVLCGNIYKLEGEYALAFNFYERALKNAGILDIPAEKYNILYSLAEISSIQEKYDDYEKYLLLIIAQDNLYKDSAFIKAINKTISSAKSNALEKFFSLYRVQNYSLLQAYMDLAIYYNSKNVLDKALNCSALCTLTGFTKIYEVVKKRNPEFEYKGLASVLKEAVLYEDIVDWGINNKVWQGFNEFAALAQKNNNPVFAVQLYSILKTYSPEEYWKNDAQIQFSKITLMNKK
;
A
#
# COMPACT_ATOMS: atom_id res chain seq x y z
N MET A 1 74.80 16.95 -32.68
CA MET A 1 74.72 16.25 -31.39
C MET A 1 73.24 16.20 -30.98
N LYS A 2 72.55 15.09 -31.24
CA LYS A 2 71.16 14.88 -30.90
C LYS A 2 71.11 14.19 -29.55
N LYS A 3 70.45 14.85 -28.53
CA LYS A 3 70.21 14.25 -27.24
C LYS A 3 68.84 13.51 -27.32
N PHE A 4 68.85 12.19 -27.18
CA PHE A 4 67.68 11.34 -27.00
C PHE A 4 67.25 11.42 -25.55
N LEU A 5 66.01 11.88 -25.33
CA LEU A 5 65.35 11.89 -24.03
C LEU A 5 64.52 10.57 -23.89
N PHE A 6 64.99 9.69 -23.02
CA PHE A 6 64.32 8.43 -22.70
C PHE A 6 63.26 8.70 -21.62
N CYS A 7 62.00 8.77 -22.02
CA CYS A 7 60.90 8.82 -21.02
C CYS A 7 60.63 7.42 -20.48
N LEU A 8 61.04 7.20 -19.25
CA LEU A 8 60.75 5.99 -18.49
C LEU A 8 59.27 6.08 -18.01
N PHE A 9 58.36 5.34 -18.67
CA PHE A 9 57.00 5.15 -18.17
C PHE A 9 57.05 4.14 -17.02
N ILE A 10 56.99 4.65 -15.78
CA ILE A 10 56.75 3.84 -14.59
C ILE A 10 55.26 3.53 -14.54
N PHE A 11 54.88 2.35 -15.00
CA PHE A 11 53.56 1.78 -14.70
C PHE A 11 53.51 1.45 -13.20
N THR A 12 52.97 2.35 -12.41
CA THR A 12 52.56 2.01 -11.05
C THR A 12 51.35 1.09 -11.13
N TYR A 13 51.60 -0.21 -10.97
CA TYR A 13 50.55 -1.16 -10.62
C TYR A 13 50.00 -0.76 -9.26
N LEU A 14 48.89 -0.01 -9.26
CA LEU A 14 48.03 0.06 -8.09
C LEU A 14 47.42 -1.32 -7.91
N PRO A 15 47.69 -2.04 -6.81
CA PRO A 15 46.95 -3.24 -6.51
C PRO A 15 45.50 -2.83 -6.36
N LEU A 16 44.64 -3.32 -7.26
CA LEU A 16 43.19 -3.36 -7.00
C LEU A 16 43.06 -4.16 -5.71
N PHE A 17 42.92 -3.48 -4.57
CA PHE A 17 42.43 -4.12 -3.36
C PHE A 17 41.03 -4.60 -3.69
N ALA A 18 40.91 -5.88 -4.07
CA ALA A 18 39.65 -6.59 -4.00
C ALA A 18 39.17 -6.38 -2.55
N GLN A 19 38.14 -5.60 -2.41
CA GLN A 19 37.47 -5.42 -1.12
C GLN A 19 36.97 -6.81 -0.73
N THR A 20 37.72 -7.52 0.09
CA THR A 20 37.28 -8.80 0.66
C THR A 20 36.03 -8.50 1.46
N ALA A 21 34.91 -9.04 1.01
CA ALA A 21 33.65 -8.87 1.73
C ALA A 21 33.86 -9.37 3.16
N LYS A 22 33.63 -8.51 4.14
CA LYS A 22 33.80 -8.82 5.55
C LYS A 22 32.73 -9.82 5.94
N GLU A 23 33.12 -10.90 6.63
CA GLU A 23 32.16 -11.85 7.21
C GLU A 23 31.20 -11.09 8.14
N PRO A 24 29.87 -11.25 7.94
CA PRO A 24 28.88 -10.53 8.75
C PRO A 24 28.85 -11.08 10.16
N ASP A 25 28.67 -10.21 11.14
CA ASP A 25 28.44 -10.59 12.52
C ASP A 25 27.02 -11.20 12.63
N TYR A 26 26.92 -12.53 12.66
CA TYR A 26 25.66 -13.26 12.74
C TYR A 26 24.93 -13.13 14.08
N ILE A 27 25.58 -12.58 15.11
CA ILE A 27 24.97 -12.31 16.41
C ILE A 27 23.97 -11.16 16.29
N TYR A 28 24.24 -10.20 15.36
CA TYR A 28 23.37 -9.08 15.06
C TYR A 28 22.88 -9.20 13.62
N ASN A 29 21.83 -9.98 13.38
CA ASN A 29 21.21 -9.99 12.07
C ASN A 29 20.43 -8.65 11.85
N ASP A 30 20.36 -8.23 10.59
CA ASP A 30 19.69 -6.98 10.18
C ASP A 30 18.25 -6.89 10.70
N GLN A 31 17.54 -8.01 10.77
CA GLN A 31 16.16 -8.05 11.23
C GLN A 31 16.04 -7.73 12.72
N ARG A 32 16.89 -8.31 13.56
CA ARG A 32 16.87 -8.04 15.00
C ARG A 32 17.22 -6.59 15.34
N ILE A 33 18.21 -6.03 14.61
CA ILE A 33 18.55 -4.61 14.80
C ILE A 33 17.37 -3.73 14.39
N PHE A 34 16.61 -4.13 13.36
CA PHE A 34 15.42 -3.41 12.94
C PHE A 34 14.28 -3.53 13.97
N GLU A 35 14.05 -4.70 14.54
CA GLU A 35 13.10 -4.89 15.65
C GLU A 35 13.46 -3.99 16.85
N ASP A 36 14.75 -3.88 17.19
CA ASP A 36 15.21 -2.94 18.22
C ASP A 36 14.94 -1.47 17.82
N ALA A 37 14.99 -1.14 16.52
CA ALA A 37 14.65 0.20 16.02
C ALA A 37 13.14 0.48 16.15
N GLU A 38 12.28 -0.51 15.89
CA GLU A 38 10.83 -0.40 16.06
C GLU A 38 10.47 -0.18 17.54
N ILE A 39 11.10 -0.93 18.45
CA ILE A 39 10.92 -0.74 19.91
C ILE A 39 11.32 0.70 20.32
N ALA A 40 12.48 1.17 19.86
CA ALA A 40 12.92 2.54 20.16
C ALA A 40 11.94 3.59 19.60
N PHE A 41 11.33 3.34 18.45
CA PHE A 41 10.30 4.21 17.87
C PHE A 41 9.04 4.22 18.74
N GLU A 42 8.56 3.05 19.19
CA GLU A 42 7.41 2.94 20.10
C GLU A 42 7.64 3.65 21.42
N ASP A 43 8.87 3.59 21.94
CA ASP A 43 9.32 4.31 23.14
C ASP A 43 9.55 5.82 22.90
N SER A 44 9.31 6.31 21.66
CA SER A 44 9.53 7.70 21.23
C SER A 44 11.00 8.15 21.28
N ASP A 45 11.97 7.22 21.35
CA ASP A 45 13.40 7.52 21.18
C ASP A 45 13.78 7.55 19.70
N PHE A 46 13.34 8.61 19.00
CA PHE A 46 13.50 8.75 17.55
C PHE A 46 14.98 8.78 17.14
N SER A 47 15.86 9.35 17.96
CA SER A 47 17.29 9.39 17.68
C SER A 47 17.91 7.98 17.66
N LEU A 48 17.56 7.14 18.63
CA LEU A 48 18.00 5.77 18.70
C LEU A 48 17.39 4.95 17.55
N ALA A 49 16.08 5.13 17.30
CA ALA A 49 15.37 4.43 16.22
C ALA A 49 16.01 4.69 14.84
N LEU A 50 16.33 5.94 14.51
CA LEU A 50 17.01 6.31 13.26
C LEU A 50 18.39 5.63 13.16
N LYS A 51 19.18 5.70 14.23
CA LYS A 51 20.52 5.09 14.27
C LYS A 51 20.46 3.56 14.09
N LEU A 52 19.49 2.91 14.70
CA LEU A 52 19.30 1.47 14.58
C LEU A 52 18.78 1.08 13.20
N ALA A 53 17.85 1.84 12.60
CA ALA A 53 17.36 1.63 11.25
C ALA A 53 18.48 1.75 10.20
N GLU A 54 19.35 2.75 10.35
CA GLU A 54 20.54 2.92 9.50
C GLU A 54 21.50 1.72 9.65
N LYS A 55 21.79 1.33 10.90
CA LYS A 55 22.63 0.17 11.20
C LYS A 55 22.03 -1.13 10.64
N ALA A 56 20.72 -1.33 10.74
CA ALA A 56 20.04 -2.48 10.17
C ALA A 56 20.19 -2.53 8.64
N THR A 57 20.01 -1.38 7.99
CA THR A 57 20.18 -1.23 6.53
C THR A 57 21.62 -1.55 6.10
N GLU A 58 22.62 -1.01 6.79
CA GLU A 58 24.03 -1.29 6.51
C GLU A 58 24.36 -2.76 6.76
N THR A 59 23.88 -3.33 7.86
CA THR A 59 24.09 -4.76 8.19
C THR A 59 23.48 -5.66 7.11
N ARG A 60 22.25 -5.37 6.64
CA ARG A 60 21.63 -6.11 5.52
C ARG A 60 22.47 -6.03 4.25
N LYS A 61 22.92 -4.83 3.91
CA LYS A 61 23.78 -4.60 2.74
C LYS A 61 25.05 -5.45 2.81
N ASN A 62 25.77 -5.37 3.94
CA ASN A 62 27.02 -6.07 4.13
C ASN A 62 26.81 -7.60 4.12
N ARG A 63 25.75 -8.09 4.74
CA ARG A 63 25.38 -9.51 4.71
C ARG A 63 25.14 -10.00 3.29
N ILE A 64 24.36 -9.28 2.51
CA ILE A 64 24.01 -9.67 1.14
C ILE A 64 25.26 -9.60 0.24
N ASP A 65 26.10 -8.59 0.39
CA ASP A 65 27.35 -8.51 -0.37
C ASP A 65 28.28 -9.68 -0.06
N TRP A 66 28.36 -10.09 1.21
CA TRP A 66 29.11 -11.27 1.60
C TRP A 66 28.47 -12.57 1.06
N GLU A 67 27.15 -12.73 1.14
CA GLU A 67 26.42 -13.90 0.62
C GLU A 67 26.67 -14.05 -0.90
N VAL A 68 26.57 -12.94 -1.63
CA VAL A 68 26.84 -12.91 -3.07
C VAL A 68 28.29 -13.31 -3.37
N PHE A 69 29.25 -12.69 -2.67
CA PHE A 69 30.68 -13.00 -2.82
C PHE A 69 30.96 -14.48 -2.55
N THR A 70 30.42 -15.01 -1.47
CA THR A 70 30.59 -16.43 -1.09
C THR A 70 30.03 -17.35 -2.18
N LEU A 71 28.81 -17.09 -2.67
CA LEU A 71 28.23 -17.92 -3.73
C LEU A 71 28.96 -17.77 -5.08
N GLU A 72 29.43 -16.58 -5.43
CA GLU A 72 30.19 -16.37 -6.66
C GLU A 72 31.47 -17.21 -6.70
N ASN A 73 32.11 -17.42 -5.53
CA ASN A 73 33.36 -18.16 -5.39
C ASN A 73 33.18 -19.64 -5.05
N SER A 74 31.97 -20.10 -4.66
CA SER A 74 31.74 -21.44 -4.12
C SER A 74 31.81 -22.55 -5.18
N PHE A 75 31.02 -22.49 -6.23
CA PHE A 75 30.89 -23.58 -7.21
C PHE A 75 30.42 -23.12 -8.57
N LYS A 76 30.70 -23.95 -9.58
CA LYS A 76 30.12 -23.82 -10.92
C LYS A 76 29.04 -24.92 -11.01
N PRO A 77 27.75 -24.58 -10.95
CA PRO A 77 26.70 -25.57 -11.11
C PRO A 77 26.73 -26.13 -12.53
N ALA A 78 26.43 -27.42 -12.66
CA ALA A 78 26.07 -27.99 -13.94
C ALA A 78 24.79 -27.29 -14.49
N GLU A 79 24.62 -27.24 -15.78
CA GLU A 79 23.34 -26.82 -16.36
C GLU A 79 22.26 -27.81 -15.92
N VAL A 80 21.23 -27.29 -15.29
CA VAL A 80 20.07 -28.07 -14.81
C VAL A 80 18.80 -27.51 -15.43
N LYS A 81 17.83 -28.38 -15.64
CA LYS A 81 16.60 -28.01 -16.37
C LYS A 81 15.56 -27.37 -15.47
N TYR A 82 15.55 -27.72 -14.19
CA TYR A 82 14.54 -27.28 -13.23
C TYR A 82 15.17 -26.73 -11.94
N ALA A 83 14.52 -25.74 -11.32
CA ALA A 83 15.02 -25.12 -10.07
C ALA A 83 15.28 -26.15 -8.94
N GLY A 84 14.44 -27.18 -8.83
CA GLY A 84 14.62 -28.26 -7.84
C GLY A 84 15.88 -29.09 -8.10
N ASP A 85 16.21 -29.39 -9.36
CA ASP A 85 17.41 -30.12 -9.73
C ASP A 85 18.64 -29.28 -9.46
N PHE A 86 18.60 -27.96 -9.78
CA PHE A 86 19.66 -27.02 -9.47
C PHE A 86 19.92 -26.94 -7.97
N LEU A 87 18.88 -26.81 -7.14
CA LEU A 87 18.99 -26.76 -5.69
C LEU A 87 19.63 -28.03 -5.12
N SER A 88 19.15 -29.21 -5.56
CA SER A 88 19.65 -30.50 -5.11
C SER A 88 21.12 -30.71 -5.53
N ALA A 89 21.45 -30.44 -6.79
CA ALA A 89 22.82 -30.56 -7.31
C ALA A 89 23.79 -29.61 -6.58
N SER A 90 23.38 -28.36 -6.35
CA SER A 90 24.19 -27.39 -5.62
C SER A 90 24.47 -27.83 -4.20
N LYS A 91 23.48 -28.31 -3.47
CA LYS A 91 23.66 -28.83 -2.10
C LYS A 91 24.58 -30.04 -2.05
N GLY A 92 24.48 -30.94 -3.03
CA GLY A 92 25.38 -32.11 -3.16
C GLY A 92 26.84 -31.66 -3.33
N ILE A 93 27.11 -30.79 -4.31
CA ILE A 93 28.45 -30.28 -4.59
C ILE A 93 29.05 -29.56 -3.39
N LEU A 94 28.27 -28.70 -2.71
CA LEU A 94 28.75 -27.95 -1.54
C LEU A 94 29.08 -28.86 -0.34
N LYS A 95 28.28 -29.91 -0.12
CA LYS A 95 28.57 -30.92 0.90
C LYS A 95 29.86 -31.67 0.62
N GLU A 96 30.07 -32.11 -0.61
CA GLU A 96 31.31 -32.82 -1.01
C GLU A 96 32.56 -31.95 -0.83
N ARG A 97 32.42 -30.63 -1.09
CA ARG A 97 33.50 -29.66 -0.94
C ARG A 97 33.67 -29.12 0.48
N GLN A 98 32.78 -29.46 1.38
CA GLN A 98 32.72 -28.92 2.76
C GLN A 98 32.59 -27.39 2.79
N ASP A 99 31.96 -26.80 1.79
CA ASP A 99 31.63 -25.38 1.71
C ASP A 99 30.35 -25.08 2.49
N TYR A 100 30.51 -25.02 3.81
CA TYR A 100 29.38 -24.88 4.73
C TYR A 100 28.74 -23.48 4.67
N ASP A 101 29.50 -22.43 4.36
CA ASP A 101 28.98 -21.07 4.26
C ASP A 101 28.01 -20.94 3.08
N ALA A 102 28.43 -21.37 1.90
CA ALA A 102 27.55 -21.40 0.74
C ALA A 102 26.34 -22.30 0.94
N LEU A 103 26.51 -23.45 1.59
CA LEU A 103 25.41 -24.35 1.93
C LEU A 103 24.42 -23.70 2.91
N MET A 104 24.91 -22.97 3.90
CA MET A 104 24.09 -22.23 4.86
C MET A 104 23.26 -21.14 4.15
N ILE A 105 23.86 -20.39 3.24
CA ILE A 105 23.17 -19.37 2.42
C ILE A 105 22.03 -20.03 1.64
N ILE A 106 22.31 -21.09 0.88
CA ILE A 106 21.31 -21.82 0.11
C ILE A 106 20.15 -22.30 0.99
N ASN A 107 20.45 -22.93 2.12
CA ASN A 107 19.43 -23.42 3.04
C ASN A 107 18.56 -22.29 3.64
N ARG A 108 19.14 -21.11 3.91
CA ARG A 108 18.42 -19.93 4.39
C ARG A 108 17.42 -19.43 3.34
N TYR A 109 17.85 -19.29 2.08
CA TYR A 109 16.97 -18.83 1.01
C TYR A 109 15.88 -19.84 0.65
N GLU A 110 16.21 -21.13 0.67
CA GLU A 110 15.20 -22.18 0.53
C GLU A 110 14.14 -22.13 1.61
N LYS A 111 14.56 -22.00 2.88
CA LYS A 111 13.64 -21.94 4.03
C LYS A 111 12.73 -20.71 3.97
N ARG A 112 13.26 -19.56 3.56
CA ARG A 112 12.50 -18.29 3.56
C ARG A 112 11.64 -18.09 2.31
N TYR A 113 12.15 -18.44 1.14
CA TYR A 113 11.53 -18.13 -0.15
C TYR A 113 11.12 -19.35 -0.97
N GLY A 114 11.45 -20.55 -0.51
CA GLY A 114 11.18 -21.77 -1.25
C GLY A 114 12.02 -21.91 -2.52
N ILE A 115 11.57 -22.79 -3.41
CA ILE A 115 12.28 -23.14 -4.64
C ILE A 115 12.38 -21.98 -5.64
N GLN A 116 11.45 -21.03 -5.57
CA GLN A 116 11.40 -19.85 -6.46
C GLN A 116 12.66 -18.95 -6.36
N ALA A 117 13.41 -19.03 -5.26
CA ALA A 117 14.66 -18.28 -5.10
C ALA A 117 15.77 -18.78 -6.04
N PHE A 118 15.66 -19.99 -6.59
CA PHE A 118 16.75 -20.65 -7.32
C PHE A 118 16.60 -20.59 -8.84
N ASP A 119 15.40 -20.54 -9.37
CA ASP A 119 15.05 -20.35 -10.76
C ASP A 119 16.09 -20.94 -11.76
N ASP A 120 16.45 -22.19 -11.58
CA ASP A 120 17.29 -23.07 -12.40
C ASP A 120 18.77 -22.68 -12.61
N SER A 121 19.26 -21.56 -12.04
CA SER A 121 20.66 -21.19 -12.22
C SER A 121 21.28 -20.44 -11.05
N LYS A 122 22.62 -20.57 -10.92
CA LYS A 122 23.41 -19.81 -9.94
C LYS A 122 23.29 -18.30 -10.14
N THR A 123 23.31 -17.85 -11.40
CA THR A 123 23.21 -16.42 -11.74
C THR A 123 21.89 -15.85 -11.26
N LYS A 124 20.77 -16.53 -11.53
CA LYS A 124 19.45 -16.08 -11.12
C LYS A 124 19.27 -16.13 -9.59
N LEU A 125 19.86 -17.12 -8.89
CA LEU A 125 19.91 -17.13 -7.43
C LEU A 125 20.66 -15.90 -6.91
N ILE A 126 21.82 -15.56 -7.46
CA ILE A 126 22.60 -14.40 -7.06
C ILE A 126 21.81 -13.11 -7.33
N ASP A 127 21.16 -12.97 -8.48
CA ASP A 127 20.32 -11.81 -8.80
C ASP A 127 19.12 -11.70 -7.86
N PHE A 128 18.51 -12.83 -7.51
CA PHE A 128 17.45 -12.87 -6.51
C PHE A 128 17.96 -12.40 -5.15
N ILE A 129 19.12 -12.85 -4.69
CA ILE A 129 19.75 -12.40 -3.44
C ILE A 129 20.05 -10.90 -3.50
N LYS A 130 20.67 -10.42 -4.57
CA LYS A 130 20.94 -8.98 -4.80
C LYS A 130 19.66 -8.14 -4.72
N SER A 131 18.54 -8.66 -5.22
CA SER A 131 17.25 -7.95 -5.18
C SER A 131 16.72 -7.73 -3.75
N LYS A 132 17.20 -8.48 -2.75
CA LYS A 132 16.82 -8.35 -1.34
C LYS A 132 17.71 -7.38 -0.54
N LYS A 133 18.64 -6.71 -1.21
CA LYS A 133 19.59 -5.77 -0.57
C LYS A 133 18.93 -4.51 0.02
N PRO A 134 17.93 -3.87 -0.63
CA PRO A 134 17.22 -2.76 -0.01
C PRO A 134 16.46 -3.20 1.25
N PHE A 135 16.21 -2.26 2.16
CA PHE A 135 15.44 -2.48 3.37
C PHE A 135 14.28 -1.48 3.45
N PRO A 136 13.21 -1.71 2.67
CA PRO A 136 12.11 -0.75 2.58
C PRO A 136 11.39 -0.51 3.90
N GLU A 137 11.32 -1.49 4.81
CA GLU A 137 10.73 -1.33 6.14
C GLU A 137 11.52 -0.31 6.98
N ALA A 138 12.85 -0.36 6.93
CA ALA A 138 13.70 0.64 7.60
C ALA A 138 13.51 2.03 7.00
N ASP A 139 13.34 2.12 5.67
CA ASP A 139 13.02 3.37 5.00
C ASP A 139 11.65 3.92 5.44
N VAL A 140 10.65 3.06 5.60
CA VAL A 140 9.32 3.46 6.13
C VAL A 140 9.44 3.99 7.54
N LEU A 141 10.17 3.31 8.42
CA LEU A 141 10.39 3.75 9.80
C LEU A 141 11.04 5.14 9.85
N CYS A 142 12.11 5.36 9.08
CA CYS A 142 12.76 6.67 8.98
C CYS A 142 11.78 7.73 8.43
N GLY A 143 10.99 7.40 7.43
CA GLY A 143 9.95 8.26 6.88
C GLY A 143 8.91 8.65 7.92
N ASN A 144 8.46 7.71 8.75
CA ASN A 144 7.52 7.95 9.84
C ASN A 144 8.10 8.92 10.87
N ILE A 145 9.36 8.72 11.29
CA ILE A 145 10.03 9.59 12.25
C ILE A 145 10.13 11.02 11.71
N TYR A 146 10.68 11.21 10.52
CA TYR A 146 10.82 12.55 9.92
C TYR A 146 9.47 13.22 9.67
N LYS A 147 8.42 12.44 9.36
CA LYS A 147 7.05 12.98 9.23
C LYS A 147 6.54 13.51 10.58
N LEU A 148 6.77 12.79 11.68
CA LEU A 148 6.42 13.24 13.04
C LEU A 148 7.19 14.46 13.48
N GLU A 149 8.45 14.59 13.07
CA GLU A 149 9.31 15.76 13.35
C GLU A 149 8.98 16.97 12.45
N GLY A 150 8.07 16.82 11.45
CA GLY A 150 7.73 17.88 10.50
C GLY A 150 8.73 18.07 9.37
N GLU A 151 9.75 17.20 9.28
CA GLU A 151 10.79 17.22 8.25
C GLU A 151 10.27 16.53 6.95
N TYR A 152 9.22 17.10 6.37
CA TYR A 152 8.46 16.49 5.26
C TYR A 152 9.29 16.20 4.02
N ALA A 153 10.34 16.98 3.73
CA ALA A 153 11.21 16.72 2.58
C ALA A 153 12.04 15.44 2.76
N LEU A 154 12.54 15.19 3.98
CA LEU A 154 13.27 13.96 4.32
C LEU A 154 12.31 12.77 4.34
N ALA A 155 11.17 12.91 5.01
CA ALA A 155 10.14 11.87 5.05
C ALA A 155 9.73 11.43 3.64
N PHE A 156 9.48 12.38 2.74
CA PHE A 156 9.11 12.10 1.35
C PHE A 156 10.17 11.26 0.63
N ASN A 157 11.45 11.63 0.76
CA ASN A 157 12.56 10.89 0.13
C ASN A 157 12.66 9.44 0.64
N PHE A 158 12.47 9.23 1.95
CA PHE A 158 12.48 7.90 2.54
C PHE A 158 11.29 7.06 2.05
N TYR A 159 10.09 7.62 2.01
CA TYR A 159 8.92 6.90 1.48
C TYR A 159 9.04 6.60 -0.02
N GLU A 160 9.58 7.51 -0.84
CA GLU A 160 9.83 7.22 -2.26
C GLU A 160 10.85 6.09 -2.44
N ARG A 161 11.89 6.04 -1.60
CA ARG A 161 12.86 4.94 -1.62
C ARG A 161 12.22 3.63 -1.20
N ALA A 162 11.38 3.63 -0.18
CA ALA A 162 10.58 2.48 0.23
C ALA A 162 9.62 2.02 -0.88
N LEU A 163 8.91 2.95 -1.51
CA LEU A 163 7.97 2.67 -2.60
C LEU A 163 8.67 2.04 -3.81
N LYS A 164 9.85 2.54 -4.17
CA LYS A 164 10.68 1.96 -5.25
C LYS A 164 11.01 0.49 -5.00
N ASN A 165 11.16 0.13 -3.74
CA ASN A 165 11.50 -1.22 -3.30
C ASN A 165 10.31 -2.00 -2.72
N ALA A 166 9.08 -1.52 -2.91
CA ALA A 166 7.88 -2.11 -2.28
C ALA A 166 7.60 -3.57 -2.71
N GLY A 167 8.20 -4.03 -3.81
CA GLY A 167 8.09 -5.43 -4.24
C GLY A 167 8.81 -6.45 -3.34
N ILE A 168 9.61 -5.98 -2.37
CA ILE A 168 10.32 -6.85 -1.43
C ILE A 168 9.88 -6.63 0.03
N LEU A 169 8.85 -5.82 0.28
CA LEU A 169 8.23 -5.69 1.60
C LEU A 169 7.79 -7.05 2.13
N ASP A 170 8.05 -7.31 3.40
CA ASP A 170 7.60 -8.52 4.08
C ASP A 170 6.06 -8.58 4.15
N ILE A 171 5.41 -7.41 4.28
CA ILE A 171 3.95 -7.25 4.23
C ILE A 171 3.60 -6.41 2.98
N PRO A 172 3.14 -7.03 1.88
CA PRO A 172 2.84 -6.31 0.63
C PRO A 172 1.80 -5.19 0.77
N ALA A 173 0.90 -5.29 1.77
CA ALA A 173 -0.13 -4.29 2.04
C ALA A 173 0.45 -2.96 2.58
N GLU A 174 1.66 -2.95 3.14
CA GLU A 174 2.33 -1.71 3.61
C GLU A 174 2.59 -0.72 2.48
N LYS A 175 2.64 -1.18 1.23
CA LYS A 175 2.70 -0.30 0.07
C LYS A 175 1.58 0.76 0.07
N TYR A 176 0.40 0.43 0.57
CA TYR A 176 -0.70 1.40 0.67
C TYR A 176 -0.39 2.49 1.70
N ASN A 177 0.17 2.12 2.85
CA ASN A 177 0.55 3.07 3.89
C ASN A 177 1.62 4.05 3.38
N ILE A 178 2.60 3.54 2.61
CA ILE A 178 3.62 4.37 1.97
C ILE A 178 2.97 5.37 0.99
N LEU A 179 2.06 4.91 0.14
CA LEU A 179 1.36 5.77 -0.83
C LEU A 179 0.48 6.82 -0.15
N TYR A 180 -0.24 6.46 0.93
CA TYR A 180 -1.00 7.41 1.72
C TYR A 180 -0.10 8.47 2.39
N SER A 181 1.04 8.06 2.95
CA SER A 181 2.00 9.01 3.54
C SER A 181 2.58 9.96 2.51
N LEU A 182 2.89 9.49 1.30
CA LEU A 182 3.34 10.34 0.19
C LEU A 182 2.24 11.31 -0.27
N ALA A 183 0.98 10.86 -0.35
CA ALA A 183 -0.15 11.73 -0.68
C ALA A 183 -0.35 12.79 0.41
N GLU A 184 -0.35 12.41 1.69
CA GLU A 184 -0.49 13.33 2.82
C GLU A 184 0.59 14.42 2.80
N ILE A 185 1.87 14.05 2.66
CA ILE A 185 2.98 15.00 2.58
C ILE A 185 2.83 15.91 1.37
N SER A 186 2.42 15.37 0.23
CA SER A 186 2.18 16.16 -0.98
C SER A 186 1.06 17.19 -0.78
N SER A 187 0.00 16.83 -0.05
CA SER A 187 -1.08 17.75 0.32
C SER A 187 -0.59 18.85 1.27
N ILE A 188 0.19 18.51 2.30
CA ILE A 188 0.78 19.47 3.25
C ILE A 188 1.70 20.47 2.52
N GLN A 189 2.44 20.00 1.52
CA GLN A 189 3.33 20.81 0.69
C GLN A 189 2.62 21.52 -0.47
N GLU A 190 1.30 21.43 -0.57
CA GLU A 190 0.47 21.98 -1.65
C GLU A 190 0.85 21.49 -3.07
N LYS A 191 1.51 20.31 -3.14
CA LYS A 191 1.88 19.63 -4.39
C LYS A 191 0.73 18.74 -4.87
N TYR A 192 -0.33 19.38 -5.33
CA TYR A 192 -1.61 18.70 -5.63
C TYR A 192 -1.53 17.70 -6.78
N ASP A 193 -0.62 17.88 -7.73
CA ASP A 193 -0.41 16.89 -8.82
C ASP A 193 0.19 15.58 -8.28
N ASP A 194 1.13 15.67 -7.34
CA ASP A 194 1.70 14.50 -6.66
C ASP A 194 0.66 13.87 -5.71
N TYR A 195 -0.15 14.66 -5.02
CA TYR A 195 -1.27 14.19 -4.20
C TYR A 195 -2.24 13.33 -5.03
N GLU A 196 -2.73 13.86 -6.17
CA GLU A 196 -3.60 13.11 -7.08
C GLU A 196 -2.91 11.84 -7.59
N LYS A 197 -1.65 11.93 -8.01
CA LYS A 197 -0.84 10.82 -8.52
C LYS A 197 -0.77 9.65 -7.54
N TYR A 198 -0.44 9.90 -6.26
CA TYR A 198 -0.31 8.83 -5.27
C TYR A 198 -1.65 8.20 -4.93
N LEU A 199 -2.72 8.98 -4.80
CA LEU A 199 -4.07 8.45 -4.61
C LEU A 199 -4.54 7.60 -5.81
N LEU A 200 -4.24 8.04 -7.03
CA LEU A 200 -4.52 7.25 -8.23
C LEU A 200 -3.73 5.94 -8.28
N LEU A 201 -2.48 5.92 -7.80
CA LEU A 201 -1.70 4.69 -7.69
C LEU A 201 -2.30 3.70 -6.70
N ILE A 202 -2.96 4.17 -5.64
CA ILE A 202 -3.70 3.34 -4.70
C ILE A 202 -4.88 2.69 -5.40
N ILE A 203 -5.77 3.48 -6.00
CA ILE A 203 -6.99 2.96 -6.64
C ILE A 203 -6.74 2.24 -7.97
N ALA A 204 -5.55 2.41 -8.57
CA ALA A 204 -5.14 1.65 -9.75
C ALA A 204 -5.06 0.13 -9.51
N GLN A 205 -5.08 -0.32 -8.26
CA GLN A 205 -5.17 -1.74 -7.92
C GLN A 205 -6.61 -2.27 -7.98
N ASP A 206 -7.62 -1.38 -8.02
CA ASP A 206 -9.02 -1.77 -8.09
C ASP A 206 -9.46 -2.04 -9.54
N ASN A 207 -9.85 -3.29 -9.78
CA ASN A 207 -10.38 -3.67 -11.09
C ASN A 207 -11.73 -2.98 -11.40
N LEU A 208 -12.52 -2.63 -10.37
CA LEU A 208 -13.81 -1.96 -10.54
C LEU A 208 -13.63 -0.52 -11.01
N TYR A 209 -12.60 0.18 -10.54
CA TYR A 209 -12.25 1.52 -11.02
C TYR A 209 -11.92 1.54 -12.52
N LYS A 210 -11.28 0.47 -13.02
CA LYS A 210 -10.92 0.31 -14.44
C LYS A 210 -12.06 -0.21 -15.30
N ASP A 211 -13.09 -0.78 -14.70
CA ASP A 211 -14.23 -1.35 -15.42
C ASP A 211 -15.19 -0.26 -15.90
N SER A 212 -15.01 0.17 -17.15
CA SER A 212 -15.85 1.20 -17.76
C SER A 212 -17.33 0.81 -17.85
N ALA A 213 -17.65 -0.47 -17.93
CA ALA A 213 -19.03 -0.95 -17.95
C ALA A 213 -19.67 -0.82 -16.56
N PHE A 214 -18.91 -1.14 -15.52
CA PHE A 214 -19.34 -0.95 -14.13
C PHE A 214 -19.57 0.52 -13.79
N ILE A 215 -18.62 1.41 -14.15
CA ILE A 215 -18.77 2.87 -13.97
C ILE A 215 -19.99 3.41 -14.74
N LYS A 216 -20.23 2.95 -15.99
CA LYS A 216 -21.45 3.32 -16.73
C LYS A 216 -22.73 2.84 -16.03
N ALA A 217 -22.73 1.62 -15.45
CA ALA A 217 -23.87 1.11 -14.69
C ALA A 217 -24.16 1.95 -13.43
N ILE A 218 -23.11 2.35 -12.70
CA ILE A 218 -23.21 3.28 -11.56
C ILE A 218 -23.85 4.60 -12.02
N ASN A 219 -23.29 5.26 -13.01
CA ASN A 219 -23.77 6.56 -13.50
C ASN A 219 -25.21 6.49 -14.02
N LYS A 220 -25.57 5.44 -14.77
CA LYS A 220 -26.94 5.21 -15.22
C LYS A 220 -27.92 5.05 -14.08
N THR A 221 -27.47 4.45 -12.98
CA THR A 221 -28.33 4.24 -11.79
C THR A 221 -28.52 5.55 -11.04
N ILE A 222 -27.46 6.33 -10.82
CA ILE A 222 -27.50 7.63 -10.16
C ILE A 222 -28.37 8.63 -10.94
N SER A 223 -28.23 8.66 -12.28
CA SER A 223 -29.01 9.57 -13.14
C SER A 223 -30.47 9.12 -13.36
N SER A 224 -30.87 7.98 -12.82
CA SER A 224 -32.24 7.49 -12.97
C SER A 224 -33.21 8.24 -12.05
N ALA A 225 -34.24 8.82 -12.63
CA ALA A 225 -35.35 9.43 -11.88
C ALA A 225 -36.35 8.43 -11.27
N LYS A 226 -36.06 7.11 -11.35
CA LYS A 226 -36.94 6.07 -10.83
C LYS A 226 -36.88 5.97 -9.32
N SER A 227 -38.02 5.61 -8.70
CA SER A 227 -38.13 5.46 -7.23
C SER A 227 -37.22 4.35 -6.64
N ASN A 228 -36.78 3.39 -7.45
CA ASN A 228 -35.89 2.30 -7.04
C ASN A 228 -34.42 2.51 -7.47
N ALA A 229 -34.03 3.72 -7.85
CA ALA A 229 -32.66 4.02 -8.29
C ALA A 229 -31.65 3.73 -7.19
N LEU A 230 -31.94 4.16 -5.96
CA LEU A 230 -31.06 3.96 -4.82
C LEU A 230 -30.84 2.47 -4.50
N GLU A 231 -31.90 1.67 -4.49
CA GLU A 231 -31.78 0.22 -4.23
C GLU A 231 -30.99 -0.50 -5.32
N LYS A 232 -31.16 -0.09 -6.58
CA LYS A 232 -30.34 -0.58 -7.69
C LYS A 232 -28.87 -0.22 -7.54
N PHE A 233 -28.56 0.98 -7.06
CA PHE A 233 -27.20 1.38 -6.79
C PHE A 233 -26.56 0.49 -5.72
N PHE A 234 -27.18 0.33 -4.58
CA PHE A 234 -26.64 -0.51 -3.51
C PHE A 234 -26.61 -2.01 -3.87
N SER A 235 -27.45 -2.46 -4.82
CA SER A 235 -27.35 -3.83 -5.36
C SER A 235 -26.09 -4.07 -6.22
N LEU A 236 -25.35 -3.02 -6.57
CA LEU A 236 -24.07 -3.11 -7.30
C LEU A 236 -22.88 -3.42 -6.37
N TYR A 237 -23.12 -3.61 -5.07
CA TYR A 237 -22.05 -3.94 -4.13
C TYR A 237 -21.21 -5.16 -4.57
N ARG A 238 -19.91 -5.12 -4.25
CA ARG A 238 -18.92 -6.15 -4.60
C ARG A 238 -17.97 -6.35 -3.42
N VAL A 239 -17.36 -7.54 -3.35
CA VAL A 239 -16.19 -7.74 -2.49
C VAL A 239 -15.07 -6.83 -2.99
N GLN A 240 -14.57 -5.94 -2.12
CA GLN A 240 -13.61 -4.90 -2.48
C GLN A 240 -12.46 -4.85 -1.48
N ASN A 241 -11.36 -4.25 -1.91
CA ASN A 241 -10.24 -3.95 -1.02
C ASN A 241 -10.54 -2.69 -0.21
N TYR A 242 -10.81 -2.87 1.07
CA TYR A 242 -11.18 -1.76 1.98
C TYR A 242 -10.03 -0.78 2.23
N SER A 243 -8.79 -1.16 1.95
CA SER A 243 -7.64 -0.24 1.99
C SER A 243 -7.76 0.92 0.98
N LEU A 244 -8.68 0.84 0.02
CA LEU A 244 -8.91 1.86 -1.00
C LEU A 244 -9.94 2.91 -0.58
N LEU A 245 -10.68 2.68 0.51
CA LEU A 245 -11.81 3.53 0.94
C LEU A 245 -11.39 5.00 1.09
N GLN A 246 -10.31 5.23 1.83
CA GLN A 246 -9.81 6.58 2.09
C GLN A 246 -9.35 7.26 0.79
N ALA A 247 -8.67 6.55 -0.11
CA ALA A 247 -8.23 7.12 -1.38
C ALA A 247 -9.39 7.55 -2.27
N TYR A 248 -10.48 6.77 -2.31
CA TYR A 248 -11.69 7.17 -3.01
C TYR A 248 -12.33 8.41 -2.41
N MET A 249 -12.38 8.51 -1.08
CA MET A 249 -12.91 9.67 -0.39
C MET A 249 -12.06 10.90 -0.67
N ASP A 250 -10.76 10.81 -0.51
CA ASP A 250 -9.82 11.92 -0.72
C ASP A 250 -9.86 12.43 -2.17
N LEU A 251 -9.92 11.52 -3.14
CA LEU A 251 -10.10 11.89 -4.55
C LEU A 251 -11.47 12.52 -4.82
N ALA A 252 -12.54 12.06 -4.17
CA ALA A 252 -13.86 12.67 -4.32
C ALA A 252 -13.85 14.11 -3.82
N ILE A 253 -13.26 14.38 -2.65
CA ILE A 253 -13.10 15.71 -2.06
C ILE A 253 -12.22 16.58 -2.97
N TYR A 254 -11.08 16.06 -3.41
CA TYR A 254 -10.13 16.76 -4.28
C TYR A 254 -10.79 17.18 -5.60
N TYR A 255 -11.43 16.26 -6.32
CA TYR A 255 -12.10 16.57 -7.57
C TYR A 255 -13.29 17.51 -7.39
N ASN A 256 -14.02 17.41 -6.27
CA ASN A 256 -15.08 18.35 -5.93
C ASN A 256 -14.53 19.77 -5.73
N SER A 257 -13.40 19.93 -5.04
CA SER A 257 -12.75 21.23 -4.86
C SER A 257 -12.27 21.86 -6.17
N LYS A 258 -11.85 21.01 -7.12
CA LYS A 258 -11.47 21.41 -8.50
C LYS A 258 -12.67 21.54 -9.45
N ASN A 259 -13.90 21.34 -8.98
CA ASN A 259 -15.14 21.34 -9.76
C ASN A 259 -15.16 20.32 -10.93
N VAL A 260 -14.43 19.21 -10.80
CA VAL A 260 -14.43 18.06 -11.74
C VAL A 260 -15.49 17.06 -11.30
N LEU A 261 -16.76 17.43 -11.44
CA LEU A 261 -17.88 16.78 -10.76
C LEU A 261 -18.08 15.30 -11.15
N ASP A 262 -17.84 14.92 -12.40
CA ASP A 262 -18.00 13.52 -12.83
C ASP A 262 -17.00 12.60 -12.16
N LYS A 263 -15.72 13.02 -12.06
CA LYS A 263 -14.70 12.25 -11.34
C LYS A 263 -15.00 12.19 -9.84
N ALA A 264 -15.42 13.32 -9.25
CA ALA A 264 -15.81 13.39 -7.85
C ALA A 264 -16.96 12.42 -7.53
N LEU A 265 -18.01 12.43 -8.37
CA LEU A 265 -19.16 11.53 -8.20
C LEU A 265 -18.78 10.06 -8.33
N ASN A 266 -17.94 9.70 -9.31
CA ASN A 266 -17.48 8.33 -9.51
C ASN A 266 -16.65 7.83 -8.31
N CYS A 267 -15.70 8.62 -7.83
CA CYS A 267 -14.91 8.26 -6.65
C CYS A 267 -15.79 8.13 -5.41
N SER A 268 -16.71 9.07 -5.19
CA SER A 268 -17.63 9.02 -4.05
C SER A 268 -18.60 7.83 -4.11
N ALA A 269 -19.07 7.47 -5.30
CA ALA A 269 -19.89 6.28 -5.50
C ALA A 269 -19.14 4.99 -5.15
N LEU A 270 -17.87 4.85 -5.59
CA LEU A 270 -17.02 3.71 -5.26
C LEU A 270 -16.69 3.67 -3.77
N CYS A 271 -16.38 4.82 -3.15
CA CYS A 271 -16.21 4.94 -1.71
C CYS A 271 -17.45 4.41 -0.96
N THR A 272 -18.62 4.90 -1.35
CA THR A 272 -19.92 4.53 -0.75
C THR A 272 -20.21 3.03 -0.89
N LEU A 273 -20.00 2.44 -2.08
CA LEU A 273 -20.18 1.01 -2.31
C LEU A 273 -19.17 0.17 -1.53
N THR A 274 -17.91 0.61 -1.41
CA THR A 274 -16.88 -0.08 -0.64
C THR A 274 -17.25 -0.11 0.85
N GLY A 275 -17.60 1.04 1.43
CA GLY A 275 -18.03 1.14 2.83
C GLY A 275 -19.30 0.32 3.10
N PHE A 276 -20.29 0.43 2.22
CA PHE A 276 -21.53 -0.35 2.31
C PHE A 276 -21.27 -1.86 2.26
N THR A 277 -20.41 -2.32 1.33
CA THR A 277 -20.08 -3.75 1.19
C THR A 277 -19.50 -4.30 2.50
N LYS A 278 -18.57 -3.57 3.12
CA LYS A 278 -17.96 -3.98 4.40
C LYS A 278 -18.99 -4.09 5.51
N ILE A 279 -19.85 -3.07 5.65
CA ILE A 279 -20.91 -3.07 6.65
C ILE A 279 -21.83 -4.27 6.42
N TYR A 280 -22.29 -4.48 5.19
CA TYR A 280 -23.17 -5.58 4.83
C TYR A 280 -22.55 -6.95 5.13
N GLU A 281 -21.29 -7.17 4.78
CA GLU A 281 -20.57 -8.42 5.06
C GLU A 281 -20.46 -8.70 6.56
N VAL A 282 -20.16 -7.67 7.37
CA VAL A 282 -20.05 -7.83 8.83
C VAL A 282 -21.44 -8.10 9.43
N VAL A 283 -22.48 -7.38 8.99
CA VAL A 283 -23.85 -7.64 9.38
C VAL A 283 -24.26 -9.08 9.07
N LYS A 284 -24.01 -9.55 7.85
CA LYS A 284 -24.30 -10.95 7.46
C LYS A 284 -23.52 -11.98 8.27
N LYS A 285 -22.29 -11.68 8.64
CA LYS A 285 -21.47 -12.56 9.49
C LYS A 285 -22.01 -12.63 10.92
N ARG A 286 -22.51 -11.51 11.46
CA ARG A 286 -23.08 -11.41 12.81
C ARG A 286 -24.48 -12.02 12.90
N ASN A 287 -25.29 -11.77 11.87
CA ASN A 287 -26.66 -12.28 11.76
C ASN A 287 -26.81 -13.03 10.41
N PRO A 288 -26.56 -14.36 10.39
CA PRO A 288 -26.70 -15.17 9.16
C PRO A 288 -28.13 -15.17 8.60
N GLU A 289 -29.15 -14.98 9.45
CA GLU A 289 -30.56 -14.92 9.06
C GLU A 289 -30.98 -13.55 8.51
N PHE A 290 -30.08 -12.54 8.54
CA PHE A 290 -30.41 -11.22 8.03
C PHE A 290 -30.77 -11.27 6.54
N GLU A 291 -31.95 -10.76 6.19
CA GLU A 291 -32.40 -10.59 4.82
C GLU A 291 -32.20 -9.16 4.35
N TYR A 292 -31.48 -8.99 3.22
CA TYR A 292 -31.32 -7.68 2.60
C TYR A 292 -32.64 -7.17 2.00
N LYS A 293 -33.17 -6.07 2.53
CA LYS A 293 -34.37 -5.37 2.05
C LYS A 293 -34.11 -3.90 1.72
N GLY A 294 -32.86 -3.62 1.25
CA GLY A 294 -32.41 -2.28 0.90
C GLY A 294 -31.49 -1.65 1.95
N LEU A 295 -30.93 -0.47 1.62
CA LEU A 295 -29.98 0.25 2.48
C LEU A 295 -30.51 0.45 3.91
N ALA A 296 -31.78 0.85 4.04
CA ALA A 296 -32.39 1.10 5.35
C ALA A 296 -32.36 -0.15 6.26
N SER A 297 -32.51 -1.36 5.69
CA SER A 297 -32.46 -2.58 6.49
C SER A 297 -31.05 -2.86 7.01
N VAL A 298 -30.01 -2.58 6.20
CA VAL A 298 -28.61 -2.76 6.60
C VAL A 298 -28.23 -1.75 7.68
N LEU A 299 -28.62 -0.48 7.55
CA LEU A 299 -28.32 0.55 8.55
C LEU A 299 -29.02 0.27 9.88
N LYS A 300 -30.27 -0.20 9.85
CA LYS A 300 -31.00 -0.60 11.07
C LYS A 300 -30.32 -1.75 11.81
N GLU A 301 -29.81 -2.71 11.08
CA GLU A 301 -29.11 -3.84 11.66
C GLU A 301 -27.72 -3.43 12.16
N ALA A 302 -26.99 -2.60 11.40
CA ALA A 302 -25.64 -2.14 11.73
C ALA A 302 -25.58 -1.41 13.09
N VAL A 303 -26.59 -0.61 13.44
CA VAL A 303 -26.63 0.13 14.73
C VAL A 303 -26.74 -0.78 15.94
N LEU A 304 -27.11 -2.05 15.77
CA LEU A 304 -27.16 -3.03 16.87
C LEU A 304 -25.76 -3.52 17.29
N TYR A 305 -24.73 -3.20 16.51
CA TYR A 305 -23.36 -3.65 16.69
C TYR A 305 -22.41 -2.45 16.79
N GLU A 306 -21.95 -2.14 18.00
CA GLU A 306 -21.08 -1.00 18.30
C GLU A 306 -19.80 -1.01 17.47
N ASP A 307 -19.17 -2.17 17.31
CA ASP A 307 -17.95 -2.33 16.48
C ASP A 307 -18.14 -1.96 15.00
N ILE A 308 -19.35 -2.15 14.46
CA ILE A 308 -19.69 -1.70 13.09
C ILE A 308 -19.83 -0.19 13.04
N VAL A 309 -20.52 0.38 14.03
CA VAL A 309 -20.73 1.84 14.14
C VAL A 309 -19.37 2.54 14.26
N ASP A 310 -18.52 2.08 15.19
CA ASP A 310 -17.19 2.63 15.44
C ASP A 310 -16.27 2.48 14.22
N TRP A 311 -16.29 1.32 13.57
CA TRP A 311 -15.56 1.16 12.32
C TRP A 311 -16.01 2.18 11.26
N GLY A 312 -17.31 2.39 11.13
CA GLY A 312 -17.89 3.36 10.21
C GLY A 312 -17.51 4.80 10.54
N ILE A 313 -17.44 5.17 11.82
CA ILE A 313 -16.98 6.49 12.29
C ILE A 313 -15.49 6.65 11.97
N ASN A 314 -14.66 5.71 12.40
CA ASN A 314 -13.20 5.76 12.22
C ASN A 314 -12.77 5.81 10.74
N ASN A 315 -13.56 5.17 9.87
CA ASN A 315 -13.31 5.16 8.41
C ASN A 315 -14.19 6.18 7.66
N LYS A 316 -14.86 7.11 8.36
CA LYS A 316 -15.68 8.20 7.79
C LYS A 316 -16.78 7.73 6.82
N VAL A 317 -17.30 6.52 7.01
CA VAL A 317 -18.28 5.93 6.08
C VAL A 317 -19.59 6.70 6.10
N TRP A 318 -20.05 7.14 7.28
CA TRP A 318 -21.27 7.90 7.43
C TRP A 318 -21.18 9.29 6.81
N GLN A 319 -20.01 9.92 6.93
CA GLN A 319 -19.66 11.12 6.16
C GLN A 319 -19.71 10.83 4.67
N GLY A 320 -19.07 9.76 4.20
CA GLY A 320 -19.00 9.38 2.79
C GLY A 320 -20.37 9.23 2.14
N PHE A 321 -21.35 8.69 2.86
CA PHE A 321 -22.73 8.58 2.38
C PHE A 321 -23.39 9.95 2.19
N ASN A 322 -23.18 10.89 3.12
CA ASN A 322 -23.71 12.25 3.02
C ASN A 322 -23.03 13.04 1.89
N GLU A 323 -21.70 12.95 1.78
CA GLU A 323 -20.93 13.57 0.70
C GLU A 323 -21.37 13.05 -0.67
N PHE A 324 -21.64 11.76 -0.78
CA PHE A 324 -22.14 11.16 -2.02
C PHE A 324 -23.52 11.73 -2.41
N ALA A 325 -24.43 11.89 -1.46
CA ALA A 325 -25.71 12.52 -1.72
C ALA A 325 -25.54 13.98 -2.17
N ALA A 326 -24.65 14.74 -1.53
CA ALA A 326 -24.34 16.12 -1.89
C ALA A 326 -23.75 16.23 -3.32
N LEU A 327 -22.80 15.35 -3.66
CA LEU A 327 -22.22 15.28 -5.01
C LEU A 327 -23.24 14.87 -6.06
N ALA A 328 -24.12 13.92 -5.76
CA ALA A 328 -25.21 13.55 -6.67
C ALA A 328 -26.14 14.76 -6.94
N GLN A 329 -26.47 15.53 -5.91
CA GLN A 329 -27.26 16.76 -6.07
C GLN A 329 -26.51 17.81 -6.94
N LYS A 330 -25.24 18.07 -6.61
CA LYS A 330 -24.39 19.03 -7.32
C LYS A 330 -24.20 18.66 -8.81
N ASN A 331 -24.19 17.35 -9.10
CA ASN A 331 -24.10 16.81 -10.46
C ASN A 331 -25.48 16.55 -11.12
N ASN A 332 -26.47 17.37 -10.82
CA ASN A 332 -27.82 17.35 -11.42
C ASN A 332 -28.60 16.03 -11.25
N ASN A 333 -28.40 15.31 -10.14
CA ASN A 333 -29.14 14.09 -9.81
C ASN A 333 -29.96 14.26 -8.50
N PRO A 334 -30.85 15.27 -8.40
CA PRO A 334 -31.53 15.60 -7.14
C PRO A 334 -32.49 14.50 -6.66
N VAL A 335 -33.07 13.72 -7.57
CA VAL A 335 -33.97 12.62 -7.22
C VAL A 335 -33.23 11.54 -6.44
N PHE A 336 -32.04 11.16 -6.91
CA PHE A 336 -31.17 10.20 -6.22
C PHE A 336 -30.71 10.73 -4.85
N ALA A 337 -30.27 12.00 -4.81
CA ALA A 337 -29.84 12.65 -3.58
C ALA A 337 -30.96 12.67 -2.51
N VAL A 338 -32.19 13.02 -2.90
CA VAL A 338 -33.36 13.03 -2.00
C VAL A 338 -33.64 11.63 -1.46
N GLN A 339 -33.59 10.59 -2.31
CA GLN A 339 -33.78 9.20 -1.86
C GLN A 339 -32.74 8.80 -0.80
N LEU A 340 -31.45 9.12 -1.04
CA LEU A 340 -30.37 8.80 -0.10
C LEU A 340 -30.51 9.59 1.20
N TYR A 341 -30.71 10.89 1.16
CA TYR A 341 -30.95 11.71 2.36
C TYR A 341 -32.19 11.28 3.14
N SER A 342 -33.25 10.83 2.45
CA SER A 342 -34.44 10.30 3.11
C SER A 342 -34.17 9.10 4.01
N ILE A 343 -33.19 8.26 3.64
CA ILE A 343 -32.78 7.12 4.45
C ILE A 343 -31.78 7.56 5.54
N LEU A 344 -30.79 8.37 5.19
CA LEU A 344 -29.72 8.78 6.11
C LEU A 344 -30.26 9.61 7.29
N LYS A 345 -31.18 10.53 7.06
CA LYS A 345 -31.82 11.33 8.13
C LYS A 345 -32.56 10.50 9.20
N THR A 346 -32.88 9.25 8.88
CA THR A 346 -33.60 8.36 9.79
C THR A 346 -32.67 7.29 10.38
N TYR A 347 -31.78 6.77 9.60
CA TYR A 347 -31.03 5.55 9.91
C TYR A 347 -29.52 5.72 9.97
N SER A 348 -28.95 6.92 9.71
CA SER A 348 -27.51 7.14 9.90
C SER A 348 -27.14 6.89 11.36
N PRO A 349 -26.11 6.06 11.63
CA PRO A 349 -25.69 5.76 12.99
C PRO A 349 -25.07 6.96 13.72
N GLU A 350 -24.46 7.90 12.99
CA GLU A 350 -23.81 9.08 13.55
C GLU A 350 -24.75 10.28 13.52
N GLU A 351 -25.04 10.81 14.71
CA GLU A 351 -26.08 11.85 14.90
C GLU A 351 -25.76 13.15 14.11
N TYR A 352 -24.47 13.52 14.00
CA TYR A 352 -24.07 14.68 13.21
C TYR A 352 -24.53 14.55 11.75
N TRP A 353 -24.19 13.43 11.09
CA TRP A 353 -24.53 13.18 9.69
C TRP A 353 -26.02 12.91 9.47
N LYS A 354 -26.69 12.38 10.46
CA LYS A 354 -28.14 12.23 10.46
C LYS A 354 -28.85 13.59 10.44
N ASN A 355 -28.39 14.53 11.26
CA ASN A 355 -28.93 15.89 11.32
C ASN A 355 -28.60 16.66 10.01
N ASP A 356 -27.38 16.54 9.47
CA ASP A 356 -27.05 17.14 8.19
C ASP A 356 -27.96 16.62 7.07
N ALA A 357 -28.14 15.29 6.99
CA ALA A 357 -29.05 14.68 6.03
C ALA A 357 -30.49 15.22 6.13
N GLN A 358 -31.00 15.48 7.35
CA GLN A 358 -32.33 16.08 7.59
C GLN A 358 -32.39 17.51 7.02
N ILE A 359 -31.34 18.32 7.22
CA ILE A 359 -31.25 19.69 6.74
C ILE A 359 -31.21 19.70 5.20
N GLN A 360 -30.36 18.89 4.58
CA GLN A 360 -30.23 18.82 3.12
C GLN A 360 -31.50 18.29 2.46
N PHE A 361 -32.10 17.23 3.03
CA PHE A 361 -33.41 16.73 2.56
C PHE A 361 -34.46 17.82 2.54
N SER A 362 -34.56 18.62 3.62
CA SER A 362 -35.55 19.70 3.72
C SER A 362 -35.30 20.81 2.67
N LYS A 363 -34.05 21.21 2.49
CA LYS A 363 -33.66 22.21 1.48
C LYS A 363 -34.08 21.79 0.06
N ILE A 364 -33.72 20.56 -0.35
CA ILE A 364 -34.01 20.07 -1.71
C ILE A 364 -35.53 19.94 -1.92
N THR A 365 -36.25 19.44 -0.92
CA THR A 365 -37.70 19.25 -1.02
C THR A 365 -38.46 20.59 -1.14
N LEU A 366 -37.96 21.64 -0.47
CA LEU A 366 -38.53 23.00 -0.58
C LEU A 366 -38.23 23.65 -1.95
N MET A 367 -37.05 23.41 -2.52
CA MET A 367 -36.69 23.91 -3.86
C MET A 367 -37.56 23.28 -4.96
N ASN A 368 -37.91 22.00 -4.82
CA ASN A 368 -38.71 21.28 -5.81
C ASN A 368 -40.22 21.59 -5.73
N LYS A 369 -40.66 22.36 -4.73
CA LYS A 369 -42.06 22.82 -4.57
C LYS A 369 -42.32 24.21 -5.16
N LYS A 370 -41.26 24.93 -5.57
CA LYS A 370 -41.30 26.18 -6.28
C LYS A 370 -41.19 25.98 -7.80
#